data_a0954deaf0367f8c949bb48c12ea9432
#
_entry.id   a0954deaf0367f8c949bb48c12ea9432
#
_cell.length_a   1.000
_cell.length_b   1.000
_cell.length_c   1.000
_cell.angle_alpha   90.00
_cell.angle_beta   90.00
_cell.angle_gamma   90.00
#
_symmetry.space_group_name_H-M   'P 1'
#
loop_
_entity.id
_entity.type
_entity.pdbx_description
1 polymer ?
#
loop_
_entity_poly.entity_id
_entity_poly.type
_entity_poly.pdbx_seq_one_letter_code
_entity_poly.pdbx_strand_id
1 'polypeptide(L)'
;MDIISVVIIFTGLLFIIISKVVNKENAKMLLAGYNTMSKSEREKFDIDGYLNFFKPFFFKLGAYSTLIYFITLLTFHQGIAVTAYTISILIPLPYIVIRGNKFYKKG
;
A
#
# COMPACT_ATOMS: atom_id res chain seq x y z
N MET A 1 20.62 -14.62 6.67
CA MET A 1 19.79 -13.84 5.73
C MET A 1 20.45 -12.50 5.52
N ASP A 2 20.55 -12.03 4.29
CA ASP A 2 21.21 -10.76 3.99
C ASP A 2 20.36 -9.57 4.40
N ILE A 3 20.98 -8.38 4.46
CA ILE A 3 20.31 -7.16 4.91
C ILE A 3 19.16 -6.77 3.99
N ILE A 4 19.29 -6.99 2.69
CA ILE A 4 18.23 -6.64 1.72
C ILE A 4 16.99 -7.49 1.96
N SER A 5 17.15 -8.80 2.16
CA SER A 5 16.03 -9.68 2.47
C SER A 5 15.34 -9.30 3.79
N VAL A 6 16.12 -8.92 4.80
CA VAL A 6 15.58 -8.46 6.08
C VAL A 6 14.75 -7.19 5.88
N VAL A 7 15.25 -6.22 5.10
CA VAL A 7 14.54 -4.98 4.82
C VAL A 7 13.23 -5.26 4.07
N ILE A 8 13.24 -6.18 3.14
CA ILE A 8 12.03 -6.52 2.36
C ILE A 8 10.97 -7.18 3.25
N ILE A 9 11.36 -8.09 4.13
CA ILE A 9 10.44 -8.70 5.10
C ILE A 9 9.85 -7.62 5.99
N PHE A 10 10.69 -6.73 6.52
CA PHE A 10 10.26 -5.65 7.40
C PHE A 10 9.27 -4.72 6.69
N THR A 11 9.56 -4.36 5.43
CA THR A 11 8.67 -3.51 4.62
C THR A 11 7.33 -4.19 4.39
N GLY A 12 7.32 -5.48 4.05
CA GLY A 12 6.08 -6.23 3.87
C GLY A 12 5.25 -6.29 5.16
N LEU A 13 5.91 -6.50 6.29
CA LEU A 13 5.24 -6.49 7.60
C LEU A 13 4.64 -5.11 7.91
N LEU A 14 5.35 -4.03 7.58
CA LEU A 14 4.83 -2.67 7.76
C LEU A 14 3.57 -2.45 6.93
N PHE A 15 3.56 -2.89 5.68
CA PHE A 15 2.37 -2.78 4.83
C PHE A 15 1.18 -3.53 5.44
N ILE A 16 1.41 -4.73 5.95
CA ILE A 16 0.37 -5.54 6.57
C ILE A 16 -0.13 -4.88 7.85
N ILE A 17 0.78 -4.38 8.69
CA ILE A 17 0.43 -3.69 9.93
C ILE A 17 -0.39 -2.44 9.62
N ILE A 18 0.04 -1.62 8.66
CA ILE A 18 -0.69 -0.42 8.26
C ILE A 18 -2.09 -0.78 7.79
N SER A 19 -2.22 -1.86 7.00
CA SER A 19 -3.52 -2.31 6.50
C SER A 19 -4.50 -2.68 7.61
N LYS A 20 -4.00 -3.11 8.76
CA LYS A 20 -4.83 -3.50 9.90
C LYS A 20 -5.07 -2.37 10.88
N VAL A 21 -4.11 -1.45 11.00
CA VAL A 21 -4.16 -0.37 12.00
C VAL A 21 -4.94 0.83 11.49
N VAL A 22 -4.90 1.11 10.18
CA VAL A 22 -5.56 2.29 9.63
C VAL A 22 -7.09 2.17 9.77
N ASN A 23 -7.71 3.24 10.25
CA ASN A 23 -9.16 3.32 10.38
C ASN A 23 -9.59 4.78 10.19
N LYS A 24 -10.88 5.05 10.32
CA LYS A 24 -11.44 6.38 10.13
C LYS A 24 -10.83 7.41 11.09
N GLU A 25 -10.53 7.01 12.32
CA GLU A 25 -10.02 7.90 13.35
C GLU A 25 -8.58 8.33 13.08
N ASN A 26 -7.73 7.41 12.63
CA ASN A 26 -6.31 7.69 12.40
C ASN A 26 -5.94 7.95 10.95
N ALA A 27 -6.92 7.96 10.04
CA ALA A 27 -6.66 8.18 8.61
C ALA A 27 -5.98 9.52 8.36
N LYS A 28 -6.29 10.56 9.15
CA LYS A 28 -5.67 11.88 9.03
C LYS A 28 -4.17 11.83 9.24
N MET A 29 -3.69 10.92 10.09
CA MET A 29 -2.27 10.79 10.40
C MET A 29 -1.55 9.86 9.44
N LEU A 30 -2.23 8.82 8.98
CA LEU A 30 -1.59 7.73 8.22
C LEU A 30 -1.74 7.87 6.71
N LEU A 31 -2.79 8.54 6.24
CA LEU A 31 -3.03 8.72 4.80
C LEU A 31 -2.69 10.16 4.41
N ALA A 32 -1.54 10.35 3.78
CA ALA A 32 -1.03 11.68 3.44
C ALA A 32 -2.02 12.48 2.59
N GLY A 33 -2.66 11.84 1.60
CA GLY A 33 -3.66 12.52 0.76
C GLY A 33 -4.85 13.02 1.55
N TYR A 34 -5.32 12.23 2.51
CA TYR A 34 -6.43 12.61 3.36
C TYR A 34 -6.02 13.73 4.34
N ASN A 35 -4.80 13.66 4.86
CA ASN A 35 -4.26 14.66 5.77
C ASN A 35 -4.16 16.05 5.14
N THR A 36 -3.88 16.12 3.84
CA THR A 36 -3.73 17.39 3.12
C THR A 36 -5.05 17.96 2.62
N MET A 37 -6.15 17.24 2.75
CA MET A 37 -7.46 17.72 2.33
C MET A 37 -7.97 18.84 3.25
N SER A 38 -8.66 19.81 2.67
CA SER A 38 -9.42 20.80 3.44
C SER A 38 -10.60 20.12 4.14
N LYS A 39 -11.20 20.81 5.11
CA LYS A 39 -12.35 20.27 5.81
C LYS A 39 -13.50 19.93 4.87
N SER A 40 -13.78 20.82 3.90
CA SER A 40 -14.84 20.59 2.93
C SER A 40 -14.54 19.39 2.01
N GLU A 41 -13.28 19.20 1.63
CA GLU A 41 -12.88 18.04 0.84
C GLU A 41 -13.03 16.74 1.62
N ARG A 42 -12.67 16.72 2.91
CA ARG A 42 -12.85 15.54 3.77
C ARG A 42 -14.32 15.17 3.94
N GLU A 43 -15.19 16.16 4.03
CA GLU A 43 -16.63 15.90 4.15
C GLU A 43 -17.19 15.24 2.89
N LYS A 44 -16.62 15.55 1.72
CA LYS A 44 -17.02 14.96 0.44
C LYS A 44 -16.36 13.62 0.16
N PHE A 45 -15.37 13.24 0.93
CA PHE A 45 -14.62 12.00 0.71
C PHE A 45 -15.24 10.85 1.49
N ASP A 46 -15.51 9.75 0.77
CA ASP A 46 -16.05 8.54 1.38
C ASP A 46 -14.91 7.74 2.02
N ILE A 47 -14.51 8.13 3.22
CA ILE A 47 -13.38 7.48 3.92
C ILE A 47 -13.68 6.02 4.25
N ASP A 48 -14.90 5.69 4.60
CA ASP A 48 -15.26 4.30 4.91
C ASP A 48 -15.14 3.40 3.68
N GLY A 49 -15.65 3.84 2.54
CA GLY A 49 -15.50 3.10 1.28
C GLY A 49 -14.05 2.99 0.86
N TYR A 50 -13.29 4.08 0.99
CA TYR A 50 -11.87 4.07 0.66
C TYR A 50 -11.10 3.07 1.53
N LEU A 51 -11.35 3.03 2.83
CA LEU A 51 -10.68 2.10 3.74
C LEU A 51 -11.04 0.65 3.42
N ASN A 52 -12.29 0.38 3.05
CA ASN A 52 -12.69 -0.96 2.62
C ASN A 52 -11.97 -1.43 1.36
N PHE A 53 -11.54 -0.49 0.51
CA PHE A 53 -10.69 -0.77 -0.64
C PHE A 53 -9.21 -0.84 -0.24
N PHE A 54 -8.74 0.15 0.52
CA PHE A 54 -7.33 0.35 0.85
C PHE A 54 -6.76 -0.80 1.70
N LYS A 55 -7.48 -1.20 2.74
CA LYS A 55 -6.97 -2.18 3.71
C LYS A 55 -6.67 -3.53 3.06
N PRO A 56 -7.61 -4.18 2.35
CA PRO A 56 -7.28 -5.45 1.69
C PRO A 56 -6.26 -5.27 0.56
N PHE A 57 -6.30 -4.15 -0.15
CA PHE A 57 -5.33 -3.86 -1.20
C PHE A 57 -3.91 -3.77 -0.63
N PHE A 58 -3.74 -3.02 0.45
CA PHE A 58 -2.43 -2.82 1.08
C PHE A 58 -1.90 -4.10 1.70
N PHE A 59 -2.77 -4.90 2.30
CA PHE A 59 -2.42 -6.21 2.82
C PHE A 59 -1.87 -7.11 1.68
N LYS A 60 -2.59 -7.18 0.58
CA LYS A 60 -2.18 -7.98 -0.58
C LYS A 60 -0.89 -7.46 -1.19
N LEU A 61 -0.73 -6.15 -1.26
CA LEU A 61 0.48 -5.54 -1.78
C LEU A 61 1.71 -5.98 -0.98
N GLY A 62 1.63 -5.91 0.35
CA GLY A 62 2.72 -6.35 1.22
C GLY A 62 3.01 -7.83 1.11
N ALA A 63 1.97 -8.67 1.10
CA ALA A 63 2.13 -10.11 1.02
C ALA A 63 2.68 -10.56 -0.34
N TYR A 64 2.08 -10.09 -1.42
CA TYR A 64 2.46 -10.54 -2.76
C TYR A 64 3.82 -10.00 -3.19
N SER A 65 4.15 -8.76 -2.87
CA SER A 65 5.47 -8.22 -3.22
C SER A 65 6.59 -8.98 -2.51
N THR A 66 6.38 -9.34 -1.25
CA THR A 66 7.34 -10.12 -0.48
C THR A 66 7.51 -11.53 -1.09
N LEU A 67 6.38 -12.18 -1.45
CA LEU A 67 6.42 -13.48 -2.11
C LEU A 67 7.15 -13.41 -3.46
N ILE A 68 6.88 -12.39 -4.26
CA ILE A 68 7.55 -12.19 -5.55
C ILE A 68 9.06 -12.08 -5.35
N TYR A 69 9.49 -11.33 -4.34
CA TYR A 69 10.92 -11.20 -4.06
C TYR A 69 11.54 -12.57 -3.77
N PHE A 70 10.97 -13.35 -2.86
CA PHE A 70 11.56 -14.61 -2.46
C PHE A 70 11.48 -15.67 -3.55
N ILE A 71 10.38 -15.74 -4.29
CA ILE A 71 10.28 -16.66 -5.42
C ILE A 71 11.33 -16.32 -6.47
N THR A 72 11.50 -15.05 -6.79
CA THR A 72 12.49 -14.62 -7.78
C THR A 72 13.91 -14.84 -7.27
N LEU A 73 14.16 -14.63 -5.99
CA LEU A 73 15.45 -14.86 -5.37
C LEU A 73 15.86 -16.32 -5.46
N LEU A 74 14.93 -17.23 -5.23
CA LEU A 74 15.20 -18.68 -5.32
C LEU A 74 15.42 -19.16 -6.75
N THR A 75 14.81 -18.49 -7.73
CA THR A 75 14.87 -18.89 -9.13
C THR A 75 16.02 -18.22 -9.88
N PHE A 76 16.33 -16.96 -9.54
CA PHE A 76 17.34 -16.15 -10.21
C PHE A 76 18.37 -15.68 -9.20
N HIS A 77 18.74 -14.40 -9.25
CA HIS A 77 19.66 -13.79 -8.30
C HIS A 77 19.06 -12.54 -7.68
N GLN A 78 19.74 -11.98 -6.68
CA GLN A 78 19.22 -10.88 -5.89
C GLN A 78 18.91 -9.63 -6.71
N GLY A 79 19.74 -9.30 -7.72
CA GLY A 79 19.50 -8.14 -8.57
C GLY A 79 18.16 -8.22 -9.29
N ILE A 80 17.83 -9.39 -9.85
CA ILE A 80 16.54 -9.61 -10.50
C ILE A 80 15.42 -9.60 -9.47
N ALA A 81 15.65 -10.20 -8.29
CA ALA A 81 14.65 -10.24 -7.24
C ALA A 81 14.27 -8.83 -6.74
N VAL A 82 15.26 -7.95 -6.52
CA VAL A 82 15.02 -6.57 -6.12
C VAL A 82 14.27 -5.80 -7.21
N THR A 83 14.64 -6.01 -8.47
CA THR A 83 13.96 -5.38 -9.60
C THR A 83 12.50 -5.82 -9.68
N ALA A 84 12.24 -7.12 -9.59
CA ALA A 84 10.87 -7.65 -9.61
C ALA A 84 10.04 -7.13 -8.44
N TYR A 85 10.63 -7.06 -7.25
CA TYR A 85 9.97 -6.51 -6.07
C TYR A 85 9.59 -5.04 -6.28
N THR A 86 10.53 -4.24 -6.78
CA THR A 86 10.29 -2.81 -7.02
C THR A 86 9.16 -2.61 -8.02
N ILE A 87 9.17 -3.35 -9.13
CA ILE A 87 8.12 -3.28 -10.14
C ILE A 87 6.78 -3.71 -9.56
N SER A 88 6.76 -4.75 -8.73
CA SER A 88 5.52 -5.25 -8.10
C SER A 88 4.86 -4.22 -7.17
N ILE A 89 5.63 -3.27 -6.63
CA ILE A 89 5.11 -2.18 -5.83
C ILE A 89 4.72 -0.99 -6.69
N LEU A 90 5.56 -0.62 -7.66
CA LEU A 90 5.36 0.58 -8.49
C LEU A 90 4.15 0.47 -9.41
N ILE A 91 3.88 -0.71 -9.98
CA ILE A 91 2.76 -0.88 -10.91
C ILE A 91 1.40 -0.65 -10.23
N PRO A 92 1.13 -1.20 -9.02
CA PRO A 92 -0.16 -0.96 -8.36
C PRO A 92 -0.37 0.45 -7.82
N LEU A 93 0.69 1.24 -7.59
CA LEU A 93 0.55 2.57 -6.99
C LEU A 93 -0.32 3.53 -7.80
N PRO A 94 -0.14 3.66 -9.14
CA PRO A 94 -1.07 4.49 -9.92
C PRO A 94 -2.51 3.99 -9.86
N TYR A 95 -2.70 2.69 -9.77
CA TYR A 95 -4.03 2.09 -9.65
C TYR A 95 -4.73 2.55 -8.36
N ILE A 96 -4.03 2.55 -7.23
CA ILE A 96 -4.63 2.96 -5.95
C ILE A 96 -5.00 4.45 -5.97
N VAL A 97 -4.20 5.29 -6.63
CA VAL A 97 -4.49 6.72 -6.78
C VAL A 97 -5.74 6.92 -7.64
N ILE A 98 -5.82 6.25 -8.79
CA ILE A 98 -6.97 6.37 -9.71
C ILE A 98 -8.24 5.88 -9.03
N ARG A 99 -8.19 4.73 -8.38
CA ARG A 99 -9.35 4.18 -7.67
C ARG A 99 -9.75 5.03 -6.48
N GLY A 100 -8.78 5.61 -5.79
CA GLY A 100 -9.04 6.48 -4.65
C GLY A 100 -9.88 7.70 -5.02
N ASN A 101 -9.70 8.24 -6.21
CA ASN A 101 -10.48 9.40 -6.67
C ASN A 101 -11.97 9.11 -6.80
N LYS A 102 -12.36 7.85 -6.96
CA LYS A 102 -13.77 7.45 -7.06
C LYS A 102 -14.53 7.57 -5.75
N PHE A 103 -13.83 7.69 -4.64
CA PHE A 103 -14.45 7.84 -3.32
C PHE A 103 -14.79 9.27 -2.97
N TYR A 104 -14.47 10.24 -3.86
CA TYR A 104 -14.94 11.59 -3.70
C TYR A 104 -16.42 11.66 -4.06
N LYS A 105 -17.21 12.21 -3.14
CA LYS A 105 -18.64 12.41 -3.39
C LYS A 105 -18.82 13.65 -4.26
N LYS A 106 -19.52 13.48 -5.37
CA LYS A 106 -19.92 14.61 -6.22
C LYS A 106 -21.10 15.31 -5.56
N GLY A 107 -20.94 16.58 -5.23
CA GLY A 107 -22.07 17.22 -4.64
C GLY A 107 -21.96 18.65 -4.35
#